data_1401ea13e03bc57b43607ba0a0fe480a
#
_entry.id   1401ea13e03bc57b43607ba0a0fe480a
#
_cell.length_a   1.000
_cell.length_b   1.000
_cell.length_c   1.000
_cell.angle_alpha   90.00
_cell.angle_beta   90.00
_cell.angle_gamma   90.00
#
_symmetry.space_group_name_H-M   'P 1'
#
loop_
_entity.id
_entity.type
_entity.pdbx_description
1 polymer ?
#
loop_
_entity_poly.entity_id
_entity_poly.type
_entity_poly.pdbx_seq_one_letter_code
_entity_poly.pdbx_strand_id
1 'polypeptide(L)'
;MARKKKKRRSLLEALIDGLLSLIDWLCESLSAAIIALLGALAKGVIALVCGAGRMIFWLCGSVLSVPVWAIRKIAAPKNGAARCLRLDGPEFEAYVALVLQDNGFKHVAQTKGSGDQGVDILAERNGKTYAIQCKNYEGAVGNFAVQEAYAGAQFYGCDEAVVICPGQFTRGAKDLAQHTGVLLWDGKKLSRMMKISGRRPKHRA
;
A
#
# COMPACT_ATOMS: atom_id res chain seq x y z
N MET A 1 74.91 67.05 -10.43
CA MET A 1 73.44 66.92 -10.14
C MET A 1 72.82 65.65 -10.72
N ALA A 2 73.20 65.16 -11.85
CA ALA A 2 72.61 64.00 -12.54
C ALA A 2 72.68 62.64 -11.78
N ARG A 3 73.75 62.36 -11.06
CA ARG A 3 73.98 61.11 -10.31
C ARG A 3 73.00 60.92 -9.10
N LYS A 4 72.62 62.04 -8.45
CA LYS A 4 71.63 62.05 -7.35
C LYS A 4 70.18 61.80 -7.82
N LYS A 5 69.84 62.27 -9.02
CA LYS A 5 68.56 62.07 -9.65
C LYS A 5 68.32 60.61 -10.10
N LYS A 6 69.42 59.97 -10.61
CA LYS A 6 69.38 58.56 -11.05
C LYS A 6 69.19 57.60 -9.85
N LYS A 7 69.85 57.89 -8.72
CA LYS A 7 69.76 57.12 -7.46
C LYS A 7 68.34 57.20 -6.82
N ARG A 8 67.71 58.38 -6.90
CA ARG A 8 66.35 58.58 -6.38
C ARG A 8 65.34 57.84 -7.25
N ARG A 9 65.52 57.78 -8.59
CA ARG A 9 64.62 57.02 -9.48
C ARG A 9 64.70 55.51 -9.24
N SER A 10 65.90 54.97 -9.08
CA SER A 10 66.07 53.54 -8.76
C SER A 10 65.51 53.10 -7.40
N LEU A 11 65.53 54.01 -6.42
CA LEU A 11 64.94 53.76 -5.10
C LEU A 11 63.39 53.81 -5.15
N LEU A 12 62.87 54.73 -5.99
CA LEU A 12 61.41 54.83 -6.16
C LEU A 12 60.83 53.60 -6.93
N GLU A 13 61.54 53.13 -7.96
CA GLU A 13 61.23 51.94 -8.70
C GLU A 13 61.24 50.70 -7.80
N ALA A 14 62.28 50.54 -6.95
CA ALA A 14 62.34 49.42 -6.01
C ALA A 14 61.27 49.47 -4.93
N LEU A 15 60.84 50.68 -4.50
CA LEU A 15 59.68 50.80 -3.58
C LEU A 15 58.36 50.45 -4.23
N ILE A 16 58.16 50.83 -5.50
CA ILE A 16 56.95 50.50 -6.27
C ILE A 16 56.89 48.99 -6.49
N ASP A 17 57.97 48.33 -6.91
CA ASP A 17 58.02 46.88 -7.10
C ASP A 17 57.76 46.11 -5.81
N GLY A 18 58.30 46.59 -4.67
CA GLY A 18 58.04 46.03 -3.34
C GLY A 18 56.59 46.19 -2.94
N LEU A 19 55.97 47.34 -3.23
CA LEU A 19 54.53 47.55 -2.96
C LEU A 19 53.68 46.69 -3.83
N LEU A 20 53.97 46.53 -5.11
CA LEU A 20 53.23 45.64 -6.04
C LEU A 20 53.36 44.20 -5.58
N SER A 21 54.53 43.73 -5.25
CA SER A 21 54.75 42.37 -4.71
C SER A 21 53.99 42.13 -3.39
N LEU A 22 53.86 43.11 -2.53
CA LEU A 22 53.05 43.01 -1.30
C LEU A 22 51.57 42.92 -1.62
N ILE A 23 51.09 43.71 -2.58
CA ILE A 23 49.69 43.67 -3.01
C ILE A 23 49.36 42.31 -3.62
N ASP A 24 50.22 41.78 -4.49
CA ASP A 24 50.01 40.46 -5.08
C ASP A 24 49.96 39.35 -4.01
N TRP A 25 50.89 39.38 -3.07
CA TRP A 25 50.90 38.43 -1.93
C TRP A 25 49.63 38.53 -1.08
N LEU A 26 49.13 39.74 -0.81
CA LEU A 26 47.87 39.96 -0.09
C LEU A 26 46.69 39.46 -0.87
N CYS A 27 46.64 39.69 -2.18
CA CYS A 27 45.56 39.19 -3.04
C CYS A 27 45.54 37.66 -3.10
N GLU A 28 46.68 37.01 -3.26
CA GLU A 28 46.78 35.55 -3.25
C GLU A 28 46.39 34.97 -1.90
N SER A 29 46.88 35.56 -0.80
CA SER A 29 46.55 35.10 0.56
C SER A 29 45.06 35.25 0.86
N LEU A 30 44.42 36.36 0.44
CA LEU A 30 43.01 36.62 0.66
C LEU A 30 42.16 35.68 -0.19
N SER A 31 42.52 35.46 -1.45
CA SER A 31 41.81 34.55 -2.34
C SER A 31 41.86 33.10 -1.83
N ALA A 32 43.02 32.64 -1.37
CA ALA A 32 43.19 31.32 -0.77
C ALA A 32 42.33 31.15 0.51
N ALA A 33 42.26 32.16 1.36
CA ALA A 33 41.43 32.16 2.56
C ALA A 33 39.92 32.07 2.22
N ILE A 34 39.47 32.83 1.22
CA ILE A 34 38.07 32.82 0.75
C ILE A 34 37.73 31.45 0.17
N ILE A 35 38.57 30.87 -0.66
CA ILE A 35 38.33 29.54 -1.24
C ILE A 35 38.29 28.47 -0.14
N ALA A 36 39.17 28.54 0.85
CA ALA A 36 39.15 27.59 1.97
C ALA A 36 37.87 27.72 2.81
N LEU A 37 37.43 28.97 3.07
CA LEU A 37 36.16 29.21 3.79
C LEU A 37 34.97 28.69 3.04
N LEU A 38 34.86 28.97 1.73
CA LEU A 38 33.77 28.47 0.88
C LEU A 38 33.78 26.95 0.80
N GLY A 39 34.96 26.34 0.72
CA GLY A 39 35.09 24.87 0.75
C GLY A 39 34.65 24.25 2.08
N ALA A 40 34.94 24.89 3.20
CA ALA A 40 34.50 24.46 4.52
C ALA A 40 32.97 24.57 4.68
N LEU A 41 32.40 25.68 4.22
CA LEU A 41 30.94 25.87 4.20
C LEU A 41 30.23 24.84 3.32
N ALA A 42 30.75 24.59 2.12
CA ALA A 42 30.19 23.59 1.21
C ALA A 42 30.21 22.17 1.84
N LYS A 43 31.33 21.80 2.47
CA LYS A 43 31.41 20.50 3.18
C LYS A 43 30.43 20.41 4.34
N GLY A 44 30.26 21.49 5.11
CA GLY A 44 29.28 21.56 6.19
C GLY A 44 27.82 21.36 5.69
N VAL A 45 27.48 22.05 4.61
CA VAL A 45 26.13 21.90 3.99
C VAL A 45 25.89 20.48 3.45
N ILE A 46 26.87 19.90 2.76
CA ILE A 46 26.79 18.53 2.25
C ILE A 46 26.62 17.53 3.42
N ALA A 47 27.39 17.69 4.50
CA ALA A 47 27.27 16.82 5.67
C ALA A 47 25.89 16.92 6.34
N LEU A 48 25.32 18.12 6.40
CA LEU A 48 23.97 18.36 6.94
C LEU A 48 22.90 17.71 6.07
N VAL A 49 22.98 17.86 4.75
CA VAL A 49 22.03 17.26 3.80
C VAL A 49 22.13 15.73 3.80
N CYS A 50 23.35 15.18 3.80
CA CYS A 50 23.57 13.75 3.88
C CYS A 50 23.12 13.16 5.22
N GLY A 51 23.34 13.87 6.32
CA GLY A 51 22.89 13.48 7.66
C GLY A 51 21.37 13.44 7.76
N ALA A 52 20.68 14.47 7.25
CA ALA A 52 19.24 14.53 7.18
C ALA A 52 18.67 13.41 6.28
N GLY A 53 19.28 13.16 5.12
CA GLY A 53 18.90 12.06 4.22
C GLY A 53 19.02 10.68 4.87
N ARG A 54 20.12 10.43 5.61
CA ARG A 54 20.29 9.18 6.38
C ARG A 54 19.26 9.01 7.48
N MET A 55 18.89 10.09 8.17
CA MET A 55 17.88 10.07 9.23
C MET A 55 16.48 9.80 8.65
N ILE A 56 16.14 10.45 7.53
CA ILE A 56 14.88 10.20 6.80
C ILE A 56 14.84 8.76 6.29
N PHE A 57 15.92 8.27 5.70
CA PHE A 57 16.01 6.86 5.24
C PHE A 57 15.86 5.87 6.40
N TRP A 58 16.45 6.14 7.56
CA TRP A 58 16.32 5.29 8.75
C TRP A 58 14.89 5.32 9.32
N LEU A 59 14.26 6.50 9.37
CA LEU A 59 12.85 6.66 9.77
C LEU A 59 11.90 5.95 8.79
N CYS A 60 12.08 6.14 7.48
CA CYS A 60 11.30 5.42 6.46
C CYS A 60 11.53 3.91 6.52
N GLY A 61 12.77 3.46 6.71
CA GLY A 61 13.10 2.04 6.89
C GLY A 61 12.46 1.44 8.13
N SER A 62 12.39 2.18 9.23
CA SER A 62 11.74 1.73 10.47
C SER A 62 10.22 1.64 10.33
N VAL A 63 9.59 2.53 9.55
CA VAL A 63 8.14 2.47 9.26
C VAL A 63 7.83 1.33 8.28
N LEU A 64 8.70 1.09 7.28
CA LEU A 64 8.57 -0.01 6.31
C LEU A 64 8.93 -1.38 6.92
N SER A 65 9.64 -1.42 8.04
CA SER A 65 9.99 -2.65 8.75
C SER A 65 8.91 -3.15 9.70
N VAL A 66 7.72 -2.54 9.72
CA VAL A 66 6.56 -3.15 10.39
C VAL A 66 6.34 -4.51 9.71
N PRO A 67 6.63 -5.62 10.41
CA PRO A 67 6.59 -6.92 9.76
C PRO A 67 5.18 -7.21 9.29
N VAL A 68 5.04 -7.73 8.08
CA VAL A 68 3.75 -8.02 7.43
C VAL A 68 2.80 -8.81 8.36
N TRP A 69 3.35 -9.65 9.27
CA TRP A 69 2.56 -10.35 10.27
C TRP A 69 1.89 -9.42 11.29
N ALA A 70 2.49 -8.25 11.62
CA ALA A 70 1.89 -7.30 12.56
C ALA A 70 0.75 -6.53 11.90
N ILE A 71 0.88 -6.17 10.60
CA ILE A 71 -0.20 -5.59 9.81
C ILE A 71 -1.33 -6.62 9.64
N ARG A 72 -1.01 -7.89 9.38
CA ARG A 72 -1.97 -9.00 9.34
C ARG A 72 -2.71 -9.18 10.66
N LYS A 73 -2.03 -9.04 11.80
CA LYS A 73 -2.64 -9.17 13.13
C LYS A 73 -3.62 -8.03 13.45
N ILE A 74 -3.36 -6.82 12.92
CA ILE A 74 -4.25 -5.66 13.07
C ILE A 74 -5.43 -5.75 12.10
N ALA A 75 -5.22 -6.27 10.89
CA ALA A 75 -6.23 -6.40 9.84
C ALA A 75 -7.05 -7.69 9.95
N ALA A 76 -6.61 -8.69 10.72
CA ALA A 76 -7.35 -9.94 10.87
C ALA A 76 -8.73 -9.65 11.49
N PRO A 77 -9.82 -10.02 10.81
CA PRO A 77 -11.16 -9.80 11.33
C PRO A 77 -11.33 -10.58 12.63
N LYS A 78 -11.67 -9.87 13.73
CA LYS A 78 -11.92 -10.46 15.05
C LYS A 78 -13.23 -11.25 15.13
N ASN A 79 -13.63 -11.87 13.99
CA ASN A 79 -14.88 -12.62 13.86
C ASN A 79 -14.60 -14.10 13.59
N GLY A 80 -15.59 -14.95 13.81
CA GLY A 80 -15.48 -16.39 13.59
C GLY A 80 -15.14 -16.78 12.15
N ALA A 81 -15.52 -15.93 11.17
CA ALA A 81 -15.26 -16.12 9.75
C ALA A 81 -13.76 -16.03 9.38
N ALA A 82 -12.91 -15.41 10.22
CA ALA A 82 -11.46 -15.40 10.01
C ALA A 82 -10.85 -16.81 9.88
N ARG A 83 -11.51 -17.82 10.42
CA ARG A 83 -11.08 -19.21 10.28
C ARG A 83 -11.19 -19.73 8.85
N CYS A 84 -12.08 -19.14 8.05
CA CYS A 84 -12.25 -19.51 6.64
C CYS A 84 -11.05 -19.11 5.78
N LEU A 85 -10.23 -18.15 6.21
CA LEU A 85 -9.00 -17.75 5.50
C LEU A 85 -7.93 -18.87 5.41
N ARG A 86 -8.12 -19.95 6.16
CA ARG A 86 -7.26 -21.16 6.08
C ARG A 86 -7.66 -22.12 4.96
N LEU A 87 -8.86 -21.95 4.42
CA LEU A 87 -9.38 -22.75 3.32
C LEU A 87 -8.84 -22.20 2.00
N ASP A 88 -8.65 -23.03 1.00
CA ASP A 88 -8.49 -22.58 -0.38
C ASP A 88 -9.80 -22.07 -0.98
N GLY A 89 -9.80 -21.59 -2.24
CA GLY A 89 -11.00 -21.08 -2.91
C GLY A 89 -12.12 -22.13 -2.96
N PRO A 90 -11.91 -23.28 -3.58
CA PRO A 90 -12.91 -24.35 -3.68
C PRO A 90 -13.38 -24.89 -2.32
N GLU A 91 -12.50 -24.99 -1.34
CA GLU A 91 -12.88 -25.40 0.02
C GLU A 91 -13.79 -24.37 0.69
N PHE A 92 -13.51 -23.09 0.46
CA PHE A 92 -14.34 -22.00 0.99
C PHE A 92 -15.73 -21.99 0.35
N GLU A 93 -15.83 -22.16 -0.96
CA GLU A 93 -17.09 -22.27 -1.69
C GLU A 93 -17.93 -23.45 -1.17
N ALA A 94 -17.31 -24.64 -1.06
CA ALA A 94 -17.98 -25.82 -0.53
C ALA A 94 -18.44 -25.61 0.92
N TYR A 95 -17.64 -24.95 1.74
CA TYR A 95 -18.00 -24.61 3.12
C TYR A 95 -19.18 -23.64 3.16
N VAL A 96 -19.16 -22.59 2.34
CA VAL A 96 -20.25 -21.61 2.25
C VAL A 96 -21.55 -22.29 1.80
N ALA A 97 -21.48 -23.19 0.82
CA ALA A 97 -22.66 -23.94 0.37
C ALA A 97 -23.34 -24.71 1.52
N LEU A 98 -22.54 -25.38 2.37
CA LEU A 98 -23.06 -26.06 3.55
C LEU A 98 -23.66 -25.09 4.58
N VAL A 99 -23.00 -23.96 4.81
CA VAL A 99 -23.52 -22.91 5.72
C VAL A 99 -24.83 -22.34 5.21
N LEU A 100 -24.99 -22.15 3.90
CA LEU A 100 -26.24 -21.70 3.28
C LEU A 100 -27.37 -22.70 3.53
N GLN A 101 -27.14 -23.99 3.29
CA GLN A 101 -28.13 -25.05 3.53
C GLN A 101 -28.63 -25.03 4.98
N ASP A 102 -27.70 -24.96 5.94
CA ASP A 102 -28.05 -24.91 7.37
C ASP A 102 -28.77 -23.60 7.78
N ASN A 103 -28.68 -22.57 6.95
CA ASN A 103 -29.38 -21.29 7.14
C ASN A 103 -30.72 -21.24 6.33
N GLY A 104 -31.20 -22.36 5.86
CA GLY A 104 -32.51 -22.48 5.22
C GLY A 104 -32.54 -22.12 3.74
N PHE A 105 -31.39 -22.07 3.05
CA PHE A 105 -31.34 -22.03 1.60
C PHE A 105 -31.59 -23.43 1.03
N LYS A 106 -32.34 -23.49 -0.03
CA LYS A 106 -32.67 -24.71 -0.77
C LYS A 106 -31.98 -24.72 -2.14
N HIS A 107 -31.93 -25.86 -2.80
CA HIS A 107 -31.34 -26.02 -4.14
C HIS A 107 -29.92 -25.41 -4.25
N VAL A 108 -29.15 -25.53 -3.16
CA VAL A 108 -27.77 -24.99 -3.10
C VAL A 108 -26.87 -25.86 -3.97
N ALA A 109 -26.41 -25.30 -5.09
CA ALA A 109 -25.56 -25.97 -6.07
C ALA A 109 -24.32 -25.10 -6.34
N GLN A 110 -23.14 -25.74 -6.30
CA GLN A 110 -21.91 -25.10 -6.78
C GLN A 110 -21.88 -25.13 -8.31
N THR A 111 -21.41 -24.05 -8.92
CA THR A 111 -21.19 -23.96 -10.37
C THR A 111 -19.92 -24.72 -10.77
N LYS A 112 -19.72 -24.94 -12.06
CA LYS A 112 -18.48 -25.53 -12.58
C LYS A 112 -17.43 -24.42 -12.68
N GLY A 113 -16.39 -24.39 -11.89
CA GLY A 113 -15.41 -23.33 -11.70
C GLY A 113 -14.69 -22.74 -12.94
N SER A 114 -15.10 -23.10 -14.15
CA SER A 114 -14.63 -22.53 -15.41
C SER A 114 -15.85 -22.14 -16.26
N GLY A 115 -15.95 -20.85 -16.59
CA GLY A 115 -17.09 -20.31 -17.34
C GLY A 115 -18.33 -20.04 -16.50
N ASP A 116 -18.20 -19.95 -15.20
CA ASP A 116 -19.27 -19.71 -14.21
C ASP A 116 -19.77 -18.26 -14.17
N GLN A 117 -19.24 -17.41 -15.04
CA GLN A 117 -19.59 -15.99 -15.16
C GLN A 117 -19.48 -15.21 -13.83
N GLY A 118 -18.57 -15.65 -12.93
CA GLY A 118 -18.38 -15.04 -11.63
C GLY A 118 -19.45 -15.40 -10.61
N VAL A 119 -20.04 -16.60 -10.70
CA VAL A 119 -20.98 -17.15 -9.71
C VAL A 119 -20.48 -18.51 -9.26
N ASP A 120 -20.20 -18.67 -7.97
CA ASP A 120 -19.68 -19.90 -7.40
C ASP A 120 -20.81 -20.81 -6.87
N ILE A 121 -21.94 -20.22 -6.43
CA ILE A 121 -23.05 -20.95 -5.84
C ILE A 121 -24.38 -20.34 -6.32
N LEU A 122 -25.27 -21.21 -6.73
CA LEU A 122 -26.71 -20.92 -6.95
C LEU A 122 -27.53 -21.47 -5.78
N ALA A 123 -28.51 -20.72 -5.31
CA ALA A 123 -29.34 -21.14 -4.19
C ALA A 123 -30.71 -20.46 -4.24
N GLU A 124 -31.68 -21.03 -3.50
CA GLU A 124 -33.03 -20.46 -3.38
C GLU A 124 -33.39 -20.25 -1.90
N ARG A 125 -34.09 -19.15 -1.61
CA ARG A 125 -34.65 -18.90 -0.29
C ARG A 125 -35.85 -17.98 -0.35
N ASN A 126 -36.93 -18.34 0.34
CA ASN A 126 -38.17 -17.56 0.41
C ASN A 126 -38.74 -17.19 -0.98
N GLY A 127 -38.66 -18.08 -1.94
CA GLY A 127 -39.15 -17.86 -3.30
C GLY A 127 -38.28 -16.99 -4.19
N LYS A 128 -37.08 -16.63 -3.75
CA LYS A 128 -36.09 -15.90 -4.53
C LYS A 128 -34.87 -16.76 -4.85
N THR A 129 -34.31 -16.54 -6.02
CA THR A 129 -33.07 -17.16 -6.51
C THR A 129 -31.88 -16.26 -6.24
N TYR A 130 -30.75 -16.86 -5.89
CA TYR A 130 -29.52 -16.16 -5.49
C TYR A 130 -28.33 -16.63 -6.32
N ALA A 131 -27.63 -15.71 -6.93
CA ALA A 131 -26.31 -15.92 -7.52
C ALA A 131 -25.24 -15.40 -6.54
N ILE A 132 -24.36 -16.29 -6.08
CA ILE A 132 -23.45 -16.01 -4.98
C ILE A 132 -22.01 -16.17 -5.44
N GLN A 133 -21.21 -15.10 -5.31
CA GLN A 133 -19.79 -15.08 -5.54
C GLN A 133 -19.06 -15.16 -4.20
N CYS A 134 -18.09 -16.07 -4.08
CA CYS A 134 -17.27 -16.28 -2.91
C CYS A 134 -15.87 -15.68 -3.11
N LYS A 135 -15.40 -14.86 -2.19
CA LYS A 135 -14.05 -14.27 -2.23
C LYS A 135 -13.33 -14.54 -0.91
N ASN A 136 -12.37 -15.49 -0.94
CA ASN A 136 -11.62 -15.91 0.24
C ASN A 136 -10.18 -15.39 0.24
N TYR A 137 -9.99 -14.12 0.60
CA TYR A 137 -8.66 -13.55 0.79
C TYR A 137 -8.59 -12.57 1.97
N GLU A 138 -7.37 -12.32 2.46
CA GLU A 138 -7.12 -11.55 3.69
C GLU A 138 -7.44 -10.06 3.55
N GLY A 139 -7.45 -9.52 2.34
CA GLY A 139 -7.69 -8.10 2.07
C GLY A 139 -9.16 -7.72 2.03
N ALA A 140 -9.42 -6.41 1.87
CA ALA A 140 -10.77 -5.93 1.60
C ALA A 140 -11.17 -6.21 0.15
N VAL A 141 -12.37 -6.76 -0.05
CA VAL A 141 -12.92 -7.08 -1.38
C VAL A 141 -13.34 -5.80 -2.09
N GLY A 142 -12.86 -5.63 -3.33
CA GLY A 142 -13.09 -4.44 -4.16
C GLY A 142 -14.28 -4.56 -5.11
N ASN A 143 -14.43 -3.52 -5.95
CA ASN A 143 -15.54 -3.36 -6.90
C ASN A 143 -15.69 -4.53 -7.88
N PHE A 144 -14.57 -5.14 -8.29
CA PHE A 144 -14.57 -6.20 -9.29
C PHE A 144 -15.47 -7.37 -8.89
N ALA A 145 -15.44 -7.81 -7.63
CA ALA A 145 -16.31 -8.87 -7.13
C ALA A 145 -17.80 -8.51 -7.21
N VAL A 146 -18.15 -7.23 -7.02
CA VAL A 146 -19.52 -6.73 -7.15
C VAL A 146 -19.98 -6.77 -8.62
N GLN A 147 -19.09 -6.38 -9.54
CA GLN A 147 -19.34 -6.42 -10.98
C GLN A 147 -19.54 -7.87 -11.46
N GLU A 148 -18.67 -8.79 -11.03
CA GLU A 148 -18.80 -10.23 -11.35
C GLU A 148 -20.13 -10.79 -10.86
N ALA A 149 -20.45 -10.59 -9.58
CA ALA A 149 -21.71 -11.10 -9.01
C ALA A 149 -22.94 -10.50 -9.70
N TYR A 150 -22.92 -9.21 -10.03
CA TYR A 150 -24.01 -8.56 -10.74
C TYR A 150 -24.20 -9.14 -12.15
N ALA A 151 -23.14 -9.25 -12.93
CA ALA A 151 -23.17 -9.81 -14.28
C ALA A 151 -23.62 -11.28 -14.26
N GLY A 152 -23.09 -12.07 -13.32
CA GLY A 152 -23.43 -13.46 -13.17
C GLY A 152 -24.90 -13.67 -12.77
N ALA A 153 -25.45 -12.85 -11.88
CA ALA A 153 -26.87 -12.92 -11.54
C ALA A 153 -27.76 -12.66 -12.74
N GLN A 154 -27.41 -11.70 -13.60
CA GLN A 154 -28.12 -11.45 -14.84
C GLN A 154 -28.05 -12.66 -15.81
N PHE A 155 -26.86 -13.25 -15.93
CA PHE A 155 -26.63 -14.40 -16.78
C PHE A 155 -27.48 -15.63 -16.39
N TYR A 156 -27.57 -15.91 -15.07
CA TYR A 156 -28.32 -17.02 -14.53
C TYR A 156 -29.82 -16.70 -14.31
N GLY A 157 -30.24 -15.46 -14.53
CA GLY A 157 -31.60 -15.01 -14.29
C GLY A 157 -32.02 -15.07 -12.82
N CYS A 158 -31.08 -14.80 -11.91
CA CYS A 158 -31.31 -14.78 -10.47
C CYS A 158 -31.85 -13.44 -9.98
N ASP A 159 -32.75 -13.51 -8.97
CA ASP A 159 -33.35 -12.32 -8.37
C ASP A 159 -32.35 -11.48 -7.54
N GLU A 160 -31.39 -12.14 -6.92
CA GLU A 160 -30.44 -11.51 -5.99
C GLU A 160 -29.01 -11.90 -6.34
N ALA A 161 -28.15 -10.90 -6.43
CA ALA A 161 -26.70 -11.06 -6.51
C ALA A 161 -26.06 -10.90 -5.13
N VAL A 162 -25.13 -11.77 -4.76
CA VAL A 162 -24.47 -11.75 -3.44
C VAL A 162 -22.97 -11.90 -3.60
N VAL A 163 -22.20 -11.11 -2.86
CA VAL A 163 -20.76 -11.38 -2.63
C VAL A 163 -20.54 -11.76 -1.18
N ILE A 164 -19.88 -12.89 -0.93
CA ILE A 164 -19.52 -13.37 0.42
C ILE A 164 -18.02 -13.30 0.59
N CYS A 165 -17.56 -12.73 1.72
CA CYS A 165 -16.16 -12.79 2.11
C CYS A 165 -15.99 -12.95 3.62
N PRO A 166 -14.89 -13.57 4.11
CA PRO A 166 -14.60 -13.65 5.55
C PRO A 166 -14.08 -12.34 6.13
N GLY A 167 -13.67 -11.39 5.27
CA GLY A 167 -13.13 -10.08 5.60
C GLY A 167 -14.14 -8.95 5.54
N GLN A 168 -13.74 -7.87 4.89
CA GLN A 168 -14.51 -6.65 4.71
C GLN A 168 -14.56 -6.26 3.24
N PHE A 169 -15.42 -5.30 2.91
CA PHE A 169 -15.52 -4.69 1.59
C PHE A 169 -14.91 -3.29 1.60
N THR A 170 -14.27 -2.89 0.50
CA THR A 170 -13.80 -1.52 0.30
C THR A 170 -14.97 -0.55 0.25
N ARG A 171 -14.69 0.75 0.44
CA ARG A 171 -15.72 1.79 0.29
C ARG A 171 -16.33 1.76 -1.11
N GLY A 172 -15.49 1.70 -2.15
CA GLY A 172 -15.96 1.63 -3.53
C GLY A 172 -16.88 0.43 -3.80
N ALA A 173 -16.54 -0.77 -3.27
CA ALA A 173 -17.40 -1.95 -3.38
C ALA A 173 -18.77 -1.74 -2.73
N LYS A 174 -18.82 -1.08 -1.57
CA LYS A 174 -20.09 -0.75 -0.90
C LYS A 174 -20.90 0.26 -1.68
N ASP A 175 -20.25 1.29 -2.21
CA ASP A 175 -20.91 2.31 -3.02
C ASP A 175 -21.49 1.69 -4.31
N LEU A 176 -20.71 0.82 -5.00
CA LEU A 176 -21.20 0.12 -6.18
C LEU A 176 -22.34 -0.83 -5.87
N ALA A 177 -22.23 -1.61 -4.80
CA ALA A 177 -23.27 -2.53 -4.37
C ALA A 177 -24.61 -1.84 -4.06
N GLN A 178 -24.54 -0.65 -3.46
CA GLN A 178 -25.73 0.16 -3.19
C GLN A 178 -26.43 0.60 -4.48
N HIS A 179 -25.68 0.90 -5.54
CA HIS A 179 -26.25 1.30 -6.83
C HIS A 179 -26.76 0.12 -7.68
N THR A 180 -26.13 -1.04 -7.53
CA THR A 180 -26.47 -2.24 -8.33
C THR A 180 -27.44 -3.19 -7.63
N GLY A 181 -27.73 -2.97 -6.34
CA GLY A 181 -28.55 -3.88 -5.55
C GLY A 181 -27.83 -5.16 -5.08
N VAL A 182 -26.52 -5.31 -5.34
CA VAL A 182 -25.75 -6.48 -4.92
C VAL A 182 -25.62 -6.53 -3.41
N LEU A 183 -25.94 -7.69 -2.83
CA LEU A 183 -25.85 -7.91 -1.39
C LEU A 183 -24.41 -8.23 -0.96
N LEU A 184 -23.89 -7.51 0.02
CA LEU A 184 -22.57 -7.74 0.56
C LEU A 184 -22.65 -8.48 1.91
N TRP A 185 -22.15 -9.71 1.95
CA TRP A 185 -22.10 -10.52 3.16
C TRP A 185 -20.65 -10.59 3.66
N ASP A 186 -20.30 -9.66 4.55
CA ASP A 186 -18.98 -9.54 5.18
C ASP A 186 -18.73 -10.63 6.23
N GLY A 187 -17.53 -10.66 6.78
CA GLY A 187 -17.17 -11.61 7.83
C GLY A 187 -18.03 -11.54 9.08
N LYS A 188 -18.73 -10.43 9.36
CA LYS A 188 -19.68 -10.34 10.48
C LYS A 188 -20.97 -11.09 10.15
N LYS A 189 -21.48 -10.92 8.94
CA LYS A 189 -22.66 -11.63 8.46
C LYS A 189 -22.37 -13.12 8.35
N LEU A 190 -21.25 -13.49 7.73
CA LEU A 190 -20.82 -14.88 7.60
C LEU A 190 -20.65 -15.55 8.97
N SER A 191 -20.02 -14.88 9.97
CA SER A 191 -19.88 -15.41 11.33
C SER A 191 -21.23 -15.69 12.01
N ARG A 192 -22.25 -14.87 11.74
CA ARG A 192 -23.61 -15.12 12.26
C ARG A 192 -24.22 -16.37 11.64
N MET A 193 -24.08 -16.52 10.33
CA MET A 193 -24.57 -17.71 9.61
C MET A 193 -23.86 -18.99 10.06
N MET A 194 -22.53 -18.93 10.28
CA MET A 194 -21.73 -20.02 10.82
C MET A 194 -22.17 -20.44 12.22
N LYS A 195 -22.58 -19.50 13.09
CA LYS A 195 -23.10 -19.82 14.42
C LYS A 195 -24.42 -20.60 14.34
N ILE A 196 -25.31 -20.23 13.44
CA ILE A 196 -26.58 -20.95 13.19
C ILE A 196 -26.28 -22.35 12.68
N SER A 197 -25.37 -22.47 11.71
CA SER A 197 -24.93 -23.74 11.13
C SER A 197 -24.25 -24.67 12.15
N GLY A 198 -23.54 -24.13 13.16
CA GLY A 198 -22.72 -24.92 14.08
C GLY A 198 -21.47 -25.55 13.45
N ARG A 199 -21.28 -25.40 12.14
CA ARG A 199 -20.13 -25.97 11.39
C ARG A 199 -18.86 -25.16 11.65
N ARG A 200 -17.75 -25.87 11.70
CA ARG A 200 -16.40 -25.25 11.73
C ARG A 200 -15.69 -25.53 10.42
N PRO A 201 -15.02 -24.54 9.81
CA PRO A 201 -14.23 -24.78 8.61
C PRO A 201 -13.10 -25.77 8.93
N LYS A 202 -12.98 -26.80 8.14
CA LYS A 202 -11.92 -27.83 8.22
C LYS A 202 -11.16 -27.79 6.91
N HIS A 203 -9.83 -27.62 6.97
CA HIS A 203 -8.97 -27.83 5.81
C HIS A 203 -8.93 -29.31 5.49
N ARG A 204 -9.08 -29.69 4.23
CA ARG A 204 -8.79 -31.05 3.79
C ARG A 204 -7.28 -31.27 3.92
N ALA A 205 -6.89 -32.33 4.61
CA ALA A 205 -5.53 -32.77 4.71
C ALA A 205 -5.03 -33.33 3.38
#